data_4712a4b2b5e749c6c4597ebb0c96e5bc
#
_entry.id   4712a4b2b5e749c6c4597ebb0c96e5bc
#
_cell.length_a   1.000
_cell.length_b   1.000
_cell.length_c   1.000
_cell.angle_alpha   90.00
_cell.angle_beta   90.00
_cell.angle_gamma   90.00
#
_symmetry.space_group_name_H-M   'P 1'
#
loop_
_entity.id
_entity.type
_entity.pdbx_description
1 polymer ?
#
loop_
_entity_poly.entity_id
_entity_poly.type
_entity_poly.pdbx_seq_one_letter_code
_entity_poly.pdbx_strand_id
1 'polypeptide(L)'
;GQTLLVTSADGRHWSKPIVAFPPYKAPAGVTIPKPYYGYIMHQRMGFYTAPNGRLLLVAFYGHSYNPFKEGGIGRVAREIKADGTMGPIYFIRYSSHTKWNATNTAYPFYTASRDKGFRAACQALLADKLKTLQWIDEDRGLDGFYTLKDSINRVQATSYYHRRDGQTVALWKWSYAALSPDNGLSWSTPVRVPTLIMAGGKQWGQRTPDGRYAICYNPIETQPYRYPLVAISSDDGITFDSMCVVHGEVPPRRFMGENKDFGPCYVRGITEGEATPPGQSMWLAYSVNKEDIWVSRVPTPIRATWTGPVSDNFDDLQPGGAIANWNIYSPRWARVYVNDAHQLCLTDSDRYDYARAIRVFEAKPRTDIALDMQVAAENDDPMEIDVTDRHGERIVCVRLHRGLISADGEQVGSYTLGQWQHLSITIDHGRVSVCGRSVSALHTAQNPERLSIRTGQYRDLPNRQTPNQDPAPPLPGCDERIKPALYLVDNVSIR
;
A
#
# COMPACT_ATOMS: atom_id res chain seq x y z
N GLY A 1 -1.47 -18.72 13.33
CA GLY A 1 -0.86 -18.02 12.21
C GLY A 1 0.65 -18.21 12.17
N GLN A 2 1.24 -17.90 11.05
CA GLN A 2 2.68 -17.90 10.82
C GLN A 2 3.08 -16.61 10.12
N THR A 3 4.33 -16.19 10.29
CA THR A 3 4.90 -15.07 9.56
C THR A 3 5.66 -15.60 8.37
N LEU A 4 5.41 -15.03 7.20
CA LEU A 4 6.10 -15.35 5.97
C LEU A 4 7.04 -14.20 5.58
N LEU A 5 8.17 -14.54 4.96
CA LEU A 5 9.10 -13.62 4.36
C LEU A 5 9.13 -13.87 2.85
N VAL A 6 9.05 -12.81 2.09
CA VAL A 6 9.30 -12.80 0.64
C VAL A 6 10.38 -11.77 0.35
N THR A 7 11.19 -12.02 -0.67
CA THR A 7 12.26 -11.12 -1.09
C THR A 7 12.10 -10.76 -2.56
N SER A 8 12.58 -9.59 -2.94
CA SER A 8 12.63 -9.12 -4.31
C SER A 8 13.87 -8.27 -4.53
N ALA A 9 14.49 -8.40 -5.68
CA ALA A 9 15.62 -7.55 -6.10
C ALA A 9 15.16 -6.25 -6.77
N ASP A 10 13.94 -6.24 -7.31
CA ASP A 10 13.40 -5.13 -8.14
C ASP A 10 12.05 -4.59 -7.64
N GLY A 11 11.48 -5.20 -6.59
CA GLY A 11 10.16 -4.85 -6.06
C GLY A 11 8.98 -5.32 -6.91
N ARG A 12 9.19 -6.23 -7.87
CA ARG A 12 8.18 -6.76 -8.80
C ARG A 12 8.14 -8.27 -8.85
N HIS A 13 9.31 -8.88 -9.00
CA HIS A 13 9.48 -10.32 -8.98
C HIS A 13 9.78 -10.74 -7.55
N TRP A 14 8.89 -11.49 -6.95
CA TRP A 14 8.98 -11.89 -5.55
C TRP A 14 9.27 -13.37 -5.44
N SER A 15 10.12 -13.71 -4.48
CA SER A 15 10.43 -15.09 -4.13
C SER A 15 9.17 -15.84 -3.67
N LYS A 16 9.24 -17.16 -3.68
CA LYS A 16 8.27 -17.96 -2.94
C LYS A 16 8.36 -17.60 -1.45
N PRO A 17 7.21 -17.56 -0.73
CA PRO A 17 7.20 -17.29 0.69
C PRO A 17 7.97 -18.36 1.48
N ILE A 18 8.80 -17.92 2.42
CA ILE A 18 9.45 -18.81 3.40
C ILE A 18 8.93 -18.49 4.79
N VAL A 19 8.84 -19.51 5.65
CA VAL A 19 8.34 -19.34 7.03
C VAL A 19 9.40 -18.64 7.88
N ALA A 20 9.12 -17.39 8.23
CA ALA A 20 9.99 -16.60 9.10
C ALA A 20 9.75 -16.93 10.58
N PHE A 21 8.49 -16.94 11.01
CA PHE A 21 8.11 -17.42 12.34
C PHE A 21 6.98 -18.45 12.20
N PRO A 22 7.23 -19.72 12.60
CA PRO A 22 6.21 -20.76 12.55
C PRO A 22 5.10 -20.51 13.56
N PRO A 23 3.96 -21.21 13.47
CA PRO A 23 2.98 -21.23 14.55
C PRO A 23 3.66 -21.66 15.85
N TYR A 24 3.41 -20.90 16.92
CA TYR A 24 3.99 -21.23 18.22
C TYR A 24 3.33 -22.50 18.79
N LYS A 25 4.12 -23.39 19.28
CA LYS A 25 3.65 -24.57 20.02
C LYS A 25 4.12 -24.42 21.46
N ALA A 26 3.19 -24.41 22.40
CA ALA A 26 3.56 -24.41 23.80
C ALA A 26 4.36 -25.68 24.15
N PRO A 27 5.34 -25.59 25.04
CA PRO A 27 6.05 -26.76 25.54
C PRO A 27 5.11 -27.77 26.18
N ALA A 28 5.52 -29.04 26.23
CA ALA A 28 4.76 -30.08 26.89
C ALA A 28 4.51 -29.74 28.38
N GLY A 29 3.29 -29.97 28.84
CA GLY A 29 2.87 -29.62 30.20
C GLY A 29 2.49 -28.18 30.45
N VAL A 30 2.63 -27.28 29.45
CA VAL A 30 2.18 -25.91 29.57
C VAL A 30 0.73 -25.80 29.09
N THR A 31 -0.15 -25.43 30.03
CA THR A 31 -1.58 -25.23 29.71
C THR A 31 -1.83 -23.80 29.21
N ILE A 32 -2.51 -23.69 28.09
CA ILE A 32 -2.96 -22.40 27.54
C ILE A 32 -4.20 -21.97 28.34
N PRO A 33 -4.21 -20.77 28.95
CA PRO A 33 -5.38 -20.31 29.71
C PRO A 33 -6.63 -20.21 28.82
N LYS A 34 -7.78 -20.62 29.34
CA LYS A 34 -9.07 -20.33 28.68
C LYS A 34 -9.38 -18.84 28.81
N PRO A 35 -10.01 -18.19 27.80
CA PRO A 35 -10.69 -18.78 26.64
C PRO A 35 -9.81 -18.92 25.37
N TYR A 36 -8.51 -18.99 25.51
CA TYR A 36 -7.61 -19.00 24.37
C TYR A 36 -7.56 -20.39 23.73
N TYR A 37 -7.85 -20.46 22.45
CA TYR A 37 -7.98 -21.72 21.69
C TYR A 37 -6.66 -22.23 21.10
N GLY A 38 -5.51 -21.83 21.65
CA GLY A 38 -4.21 -22.24 21.13
C GLY A 38 -3.78 -21.54 19.83
N TYR A 39 -4.54 -20.59 19.32
CA TYR A 39 -4.13 -19.80 18.18
C TYR A 39 -3.08 -18.80 18.60
N ILE A 40 -1.96 -18.87 17.95
CA ILE A 40 -0.82 -18.06 18.25
C ILE A 40 -0.63 -17.05 17.15
N MET A 41 -0.81 -15.80 17.49
CA MET A 41 -0.77 -14.70 16.55
C MET A 41 0.62 -14.10 16.49
N HIS A 42 1.07 -13.83 15.28
CA HIS A 42 2.22 -12.99 15.04
C HIS A 42 1.70 -11.59 14.71
N GLN A 43 1.97 -10.66 15.59
CA GLN A 43 1.63 -9.27 15.37
C GLN A 43 2.89 -8.44 15.43
N ARG A 44 2.90 -7.33 14.68
CA ARG A 44 3.99 -6.38 14.72
C ARG A 44 5.33 -6.95 14.30
N MET A 45 5.36 -7.41 13.12
CA MET A 45 6.59 -7.77 12.44
C MET A 45 7.28 -6.52 11.92
N GLY A 46 8.58 -6.52 11.99
CA GLY A 46 9.40 -5.44 11.45
C GLY A 46 10.84 -5.89 11.33
N PHE A 47 11.60 -5.10 10.59
CA PHE A 47 13.03 -5.27 10.45
C PHE A 47 13.75 -4.28 11.34
N TYR A 48 14.94 -4.65 11.77
CA TYR A 48 15.84 -3.78 12.50
C TYR A 48 17.27 -4.06 12.08
N THR A 49 17.91 -3.08 11.47
CA THR A 49 19.34 -3.11 11.21
C THR A 49 20.08 -2.59 12.43
N ALA A 50 20.77 -3.47 13.12
CA ALA A 50 21.51 -3.13 14.31
C ALA A 50 22.81 -2.35 14.00
N PRO A 51 23.37 -1.56 14.93
CA PRO A 51 24.60 -0.81 14.70
C PRO A 51 25.82 -1.67 14.31
N ASN A 52 25.80 -2.96 14.63
CA ASN A 52 26.82 -3.91 14.21
C ASN A 52 26.56 -4.56 12.84
N GLY A 53 25.62 -4.03 12.05
CA GLY A 53 25.29 -4.45 10.69
C GLY A 53 24.40 -5.69 10.61
N ARG A 54 23.95 -6.26 11.73
CA ARG A 54 23.06 -7.42 11.72
C ARG A 54 21.61 -7.01 11.45
N LEU A 55 20.94 -7.75 10.58
CA LEU A 55 19.52 -7.57 10.29
C LEU A 55 18.69 -8.52 11.15
N LEU A 56 17.89 -7.96 12.04
CA LEU A 56 16.92 -8.68 12.85
C LEU A 56 15.53 -8.61 12.26
N LEU A 57 14.82 -9.73 12.22
CA LEU A 57 13.39 -9.79 12.04
C LEU A 57 12.73 -9.94 13.41
N VAL A 58 11.74 -9.10 13.70
CA VAL A 58 11.10 -8.99 15.01
C VAL A 58 9.63 -9.30 14.90
N ALA A 59 9.06 -10.03 15.84
CA ALA A 59 7.66 -10.36 15.91
C ALA A 59 7.17 -10.46 17.37
N PHE A 60 5.90 -10.75 17.54
CA PHE A 60 5.27 -10.96 18.83
C PHE A 60 4.49 -12.28 18.85
N TYR A 61 4.65 -13.11 19.84
CA TYR A 61 3.84 -14.30 20.10
C TYR A 61 2.80 -14.04 21.18
N GLY A 62 1.57 -14.48 20.92
CA GLY A 62 0.47 -14.40 21.86
C GLY A 62 -0.60 -15.45 21.56
N HIS A 63 -1.58 -15.60 22.45
CA HIS A 63 -2.64 -16.62 22.37
C HIS A 63 -3.99 -16.09 21.92
N SER A 64 -4.12 -14.78 21.72
CA SER A 64 -5.40 -14.13 21.43
C SER A 64 -5.22 -13.07 20.37
N TYR A 65 -6.31 -12.71 19.68
CA TYR A 65 -6.37 -11.50 18.88
C TYR A 65 -6.18 -10.21 19.72
N ASN A 66 -6.22 -10.33 21.04
CA ASN A 66 -5.79 -9.28 21.97
C ASN A 66 -4.56 -9.76 22.78
N PRO A 67 -3.34 -9.65 22.22
CA PRO A 67 -2.13 -10.14 22.84
C PRO A 67 -1.61 -9.30 24.01
N PHE A 68 -2.32 -8.26 24.40
CA PHE A 68 -1.84 -7.22 25.30
C PHE A 68 -2.12 -7.42 26.76
N LYS A 69 -2.76 -8.46 27.11
CA LYS A 69 -3.11 -8.77 28.49
C LYS A 69 -2.66 -10.18 28.74
N GLU A 70 -3.55 -10.97 29.26
CA GLU A 70 -3.31 -12.37 29.61
C GLU A 70 -2.98 -13.27 28.40
N GLY A 71 -3.28 -12.80 27.18
CA GLY A 71 -2.98 -13.53 25.94
C GLY A 71 -1.57 -13.37 25.40
N GLY A 72 -0.77 -12.44 25.92
CA GLY A 72 0.59 -12.20 25.42
C GLY A 72 1.60 -13.24 25.92
N ILE A 73 2.53 -13.64 25.05
CA ILE A 73 3.72 -14.44 25.47
C ILE A 73 4.92 -13.52 25.52
N GLY A 74 5.27 -12.90 24.39
CA GLY A 74 6.40 -11.99 24.36
C GLY A 74 6.89 -11.67 22.95
N ARG A 75 7.89 -10.80 22.88
CA ARG A 75 8.53 -10.39 21.65
C ARG A 75 9.69 -11.30 21.33
N VAL A 76 9.80 -11.67 20.08
CA VAL A 76 10.85 -12.54 19.56
C VAL A 76 11.63 -11.87 18.46
N ALA A 77 12.88 -12.28 18.30
CA ALA A 77 13.73 -11.89 17.20
C ALA A 77 14.51 -13.10 16.66
N ARG A 78 14.85 -13.01 15.40
CA ARG A 78 15.83 -13.85 14.71
C ARG A 78 16.61 -13.03 13.70
N GLU A 79 17.83 -13.46 13.41
CA GLU A 79 18.66 -12.82 12.40
C GLU A 79 18.31 -13.32 11.01
N ILE A 80 18.31 -12.41 10.03
CA ILE A 80 18.40 -12.71 8.60
C ILE A 80 19.84 -12.46 8.18
N LYS A 81 20.52 -13.49 7.73
CA LYS A 81 21.91 -13.40 7.28
C LYS A 81 22.00 -12.90 5.83
N ALA A 82 23.21 -12.48 5.43
CA ALA A 82 23.44 -11.96 4.09
C ALA A 82 23.14 -12.96 2.96
N ASP A 83 23.23 -14.26 3.25
CA ASP A 83 22.88 -15.35 2.32
C ASP A 83 21.36 -15.65 2.28
N GLY A 84 20.55 -14.89 3.00
CA GLY A 84 19.11 -15.07 3.12
C GLY A 84 18.67 -16.16 4.12
N THR A 85 19.61 -16.88 4.75
CA THR A 85 19.29 -17.85 5.78
C THR A 85 18.88 -17.16 7.07
N MET A 86 18.07 -17.85 7.87
CA MET A 86 17.57 -17.31 9.13
C MET A 86 18.17 -18.04 10.33
N GLY A 87 18.63 -17.28 11.30
CA GLY A 87 19.11 -17.79 12.59
C GLY A 87 18.00 -18.39 13.46
N PRO A 88 18.33 -18.95 14.64
CA PRO A 88 17.34 -19.41 15.60
C PRO A 88 16.43 -18.29 16.12
N ILE A 89 15.26 -18.67 16.63
CA ILE A 89 14.30 -17.75 17.25
C ILE A 89 14.65 -17.63 18.74
N TYR A 90 14.64 -16.39 19.24
CA TYR A 90 14.83 -16.09 20.64
C TYR A 90 13.78 -15.13 21.14
N PHE A 91 13.27 -15.34 22.36
CA PHE A 91 12.56 -14.28 23.06
C PHE A 91 13.53 -13.16 23.43
N ILE A 92 13.13 -11.91 23.21
CA ILE A 92 13.89 -10.73 23.61
C ILE A 92 13.20 -9.97 24.75
N ARG A 93 11.90 -10.20 24.95
CA ARG A 93 11.10 -9.63 26.03
C ARG A 93 9.85 -10.47 26.26
N TYR A 94 9.53 -10.75 27.50
CA TYR A 94 8.27 -11.40 27.89
C TYR A 94 7.19 -10.35 28.18
N SER A 95 5.93 -10.74 28.02
CA SER A 95 4.80 -9.91 28.42
C SER A 95 4.78 -9.72 29.94
N SER A 96 4.63 -8.47 30.38
CA SER A 96 4.53 -8.14 31.82
C SER A 96 3.21 -8.56 32.46
N HIS A 97 2.22 -8.93 31.64
CA HIS A 97 0.88 -9.32 32.08
C HIS A 97 0.69 -10.83 32.24
N THR A 98 1.73 -11.60 32.03
CA THR A 98 1.68 -13.05 32.05
C THR A 98 2.86 -13.65 32.84
N LYS A 99 2.78 -14.96 33.12
CA LYS A 99 3.85 -15.67 33.82
C LYS A 99 4.85 -16.35 32.89
N TRP A 100 4.84 -15.99 31.60
CA TRP A 100 5.77 -16.54 30.62
C TRP A 100 7.22 -16.08 30.92
N ASN A 101 8.15 -17.00 30.80
CA ASN A 101 9.57 -16.77 31.04
C ASN A 101 10.43 -17.82 30.32
N ALA A 102 11.73 -17.79 30.51
CA ALA A 102 12.66 -18.67 29.81
C ALA A 102 12.49 -20.17 30.13
N THR A 103 11.82 -20.52 31.21
CA THR A 103 11.65 -21.93 31.65
C THR A 103 10.38 -22.57 31.10
N ASN A 104 9.39 -21.76 30.67
CA ASN A 104 8.08 -22.25 30.22
C ASN A 104 7.72 -21.84 28.79
N THR A 105 8.69 -21.35 27.99
CA THR A 105 8.52 -21.00 26.60
C THR A 105 9.25 -21.94 25.65
N ALA A 106 8.74 -22.06 24.40
CA ALA A 106 9.29 -22.98 23.41
C ALA A 106 10.64 -22.52 22.82
N TYR A 107 10.98 -21.25 22.93
CA TYR A 107 12.22 -20.69 22.45
C TYR A 107 13.01 -20.07 23.61
N PRO A 108 14.34 -20.13 23.57
CA PRO A 108 15.18 -19.57 24.64
C PRO A 108 15.12 -18.02 24.63
N PHE A 109 15.56 -17.44 25.74
CA PHE A 109 15.78 -16.02 25.84
C PHE A 109 17.09 -15.62 25.16
N TYR A 110 17.19 -14.47 24.53
CA TYR A 110 18.33 -14.06 23.68
C TYR A 110 19.69 -14.09 24.37
N THR A 111 19.72 -13.92 25.70
CA THR A 111 20.97 -13.99 26.47
C THR A 111 21.58 -15.38 26.49
N ALA A 112 20.80 -16.43 26.21
CA ALA A 112 21.27 -17.79 26.09
C ALA A 112 21.98 -18.08 24.74
N SER A 113 21.91 -17.18 23.79
CA SER A 113 22.64 -17.32 22.53
C SER A 113 24.15 -17.30 22.76
N ARG A 114 24.87 -18.22 22.09
CA ARG A 114 26.34 -18.20 22.09
C ARG A 114 26.92 -17.10 21.22
N ASP A 115 26.13 -16.57 20.28
CA ASP A 115 26.52 -15.50 19.36
C ASP A 115 26.49 -14.14 20.07
N LYS A 116 27.67 -13.63 20.40
CA LYS A 116 27.84 -12.32 21.07
C LYS A 116 27.31 -11.17 20.22
N GLY A 117 27.49 -11.23 18.87
CA GLY A 117 27.01 -10.19 17.95
C GLY A 117 25.48 -10.14 17.90
N PHE A 118 24.80 -11.29 17.86
CA PHE A 118 23.35 -11.37 17.94
C PHE A 118 22.83 -10.80 19.27
N ARG A 119 23.47 -11.15 20.39
CA ARG A 119 23.08 -10.58 21.70
C ARG A 119 23.23 -9.06 21.72
N ALA A 120 24.33 -8.53 21.18
CA ALA A 120 24.54 -7.09 21.09
C ALA A 120 23.49 -6.41 20.22
N ALA A 121 23.10 -7.02 19.08
CA ALA A 121 22.04 -6.52 18.23
C ALA A 121 20.68 -6.46 18.95
N CYS A 122 20.33 -7.51 19.72
CA CYS A 122 19.11 -7.51 20.53
C CYS A 122 19.14 -6.43 21.63
N GLN A 123 20.29 -6.24 22.28
CA GLN A 123 20.47 -5.20 23.30
C GLN A 123 20.32 -3.79 22.70
N ALA A 124 20.90 -3.56 21.51
CA ALA A 124 20.77 -2.29 20.81
C ALA A 124 19.30 -1.98 20.46
N LEU A 125 18.56 -2.99 19.94
CA LEU A 125 17.13 -2.84 19.67
C LEU A 125 16.34 -2.49 20.94
N LEU A 126 16.57 -3.20 22.03
CA LEU A 126 15.87 -2.98 23.29
C LEU A 126 16.19 -1.62 23.93
N ALA A 127 17.36 -1.05 23.65
CA ALA A 127 17.77 0.28 24.10
C ALA A 127 17.23 1.42 23.20
N ASP A 128 16.82 1.12 21.97
CA ASP A 128 16.32 2.10 21.01
C ASP A 128 14.87 2.50 21.35
N LYS A 129 14.71 3.68 21.94
CA LYS A 129 13.40 4.19 22.37
C LYS A 129 12.44 4.43 21.20
N LEU A 130 12.92 4.92 20.08
CA LEU A 130 12.07 5.20 18.93
C LEU A 130 11.61 3.92 18.23
N LYS A 131 12.50 2.95 18.05
CA LYS A 131 12.14 1.64 17.47
C LYS A 131 11.14 0.90 18.35
N THR A 132 11.36 0.90 19.65
CA THR A 132 10.46 0.21 20.61
C THR A 132 9.14 0.95 20.80
N LEU A 133 9.09 2.26 20.58
CA LEU A 133 7.86 3.05 20.57
C LEU A 133 6.86 2.54 19.52
N GLN A 134 7.34 2.06 18.38
CA GLN A 134 6.48 1.45 17.36
C GLN A 134 5.73 0.20 17.86
N TRP A 135 6.17 -0.41 18.94
CA TRP A 135 5.52 -1.59 19.55
C TRP A 135 4.28 -1.23 20.38
N ILE A 136 4.10 0.04 20.74
CA ILE A 136 2.91 0.51 21.49
C ILE A 136 1.61 0.27 20.74
N ASP A 137 1.65 0.14 19.43
CA ASP A 137 0.47 -0.01 18.61
C ASP A 137 -0.45 -1.16 19.06
N GLU A 138 0.12 -2.33 19.34
CA GLU A 138 -0.68 -3.49 19.68
C GLU A 138 -0.91 -3.63 21.20
N ASP A 139 0.06 -3.27 22.02
CA ASP A 139 -0.01 -3.37 23.46
C ASP A 139 -0.54 -2.10 24.15
N ARG A 140 -0.72 -1.03 23.39
CA ARG A 140 -1.20 0.26 23.91
C ARG A 140 -0.41 0.77 25.11
N GLY A 141 0.89 0.47 25.17
CA GLY A 141 1.76 0.77 26.29
C GLY A 141 1.56 -0.15 27.52
N LEU A 142 0.80 -1.24 27.37
CA LEU A 142 0.50 -2.14 28.49
C LEU A 142 1.61 -3.14 28.81
N ASP A 143 2.59 -3.34 27.92
CA ASP A 143 3.71 -4.24 28.21
C ASP A 143 4.77 -3.61 29.13
N GLY A 144 4.58 -2.36 29.55
CA GLY A 144 5.46 -1.62 30.43
C GLY A 144 6.83 -1.29 29.85
N PHE A 145 7.07 -1.54 28.55
CA PHE A 145 8.37 -1.31 27.94
C PHE A 145 8.66 0.18 27.71
N TYR A 146 7.67 0.90 27.22
CA TYR A 146 7.75 2.32 27.00
C TYR A 146 6.43 2.98 27.37
N THR A 147 6.45 3.77 28.40
CA THR A 147 5.27 4.52 28.85
C THR A 147 5.47 5.98 28.49
N LEU A 148 4.67 6.48 27.58
CA LEU A 148 4.51 7.91 27.40
C LEU A 148 3.76 8.46 28.61
N LYS A 149 4.26 9.49 29.27
CA LYS A 149 3.59 10.11 30.40
C LYS A 149 2.21 10.62 29.97
N ASP A 150 1.23 10.40 30.81
CA ASP A 150 -0.12 10.97 30.72
C ASP A 150 -0.97 10.58 29.48
N SER A 151 -2.09 9.95 29.72
CA SER A 151 -3.24 9.74 28.79
C SER A 151 -2.95 9.24 27.37
N ILE A 152 -1.72 9.02 26.97
CA ILE A 152 -1.31 8.52 25.66
C ILE A 152 -1.62 7.00 25.50
N ASN A 153 -2.13 6.36 26.50
CA ASN A 153 -2.62 4.97 26.48
C ASN A 153 -3.66 4.68 25.39
N ARG A 154 -4.16 5.71 24.70
CA ARG A 154 -5.08 5.59 23.57
C ARG A 154 -4.39 5.69 22.21
N VAL A 155 -3.11 6.06 22.18
CA VAL A 155 -2.38 6.31 20.94
C VAL A 155 -1.72 5.01 20.48
N GLN A 156 -1.98 4.62 19.24
CA GLN A 156 -1.56 3.35 18.66
C GLN A 156 -0.91 3.56 17.30
N ALA A 157 -0.11 2.61 16.85
CA ALA A 157 0.45 2.55 15.50
C ALA A 157 1.43 3.68 15.20
N THR A 158 2.49 3.75 15.95
CA THR A 158 3.51 4.79 15.81
C THR A 158 4.33 4.62 14.54
N SER A 159 4.51 5.73 13.82
CA SER A 159 5.64 5.97 12.93
C SER A 159 6.34 7.25 13.37
N TYR A 160 7.60 7.42 12.97
CA TYR A 160 8.36 8.61 13.31
C TYR A 160 9.36 8.98 12.22
N TYR A 161 9.79 10.22 12.22
CA TYR A 161 10.91 10.72 11.42
C TYR A 161 11.59 11.89 12.13
N HIS A 162 12.89 12.07 11.85
CA HIS A 162 13.64 13.23 12.30
C HIS A 162 13.52 14.35 11.28
N ARG A 163 13.27 15.56 11.78
CA ARG A 163 13.34 16.78 10.99
C ARG A 163 14.79 17.25 10.86
N ARG A 164 15.03 18.16 9.91
CA ARG A 164 16.36 18.76 9.69
C ARG A 164 16.85 19.58 10.89
N ASP A 165 15.94 20.09 11.73
CA ASP A 165 16.26 20.84 12.95
C ASP A 165 16.59 19.93 14.15
N GLY A 166 16.63 18.62 13.95
CA GLY A 166 16.92 17.62 14.97
C GLY A 166 15.73 17.18 15.80
N GLN A 167 14.56 17.80 15.65
CA GLN A 167 13.35 17.33 16.33
C GLN A 167 12.84 16.04 15.72
N THR A 168 12.28 15.15 16.55
CA THR A 168 11.60 13.95 16.12
C THR A 168 10.09 14.18 16.12
N VAL A 169 9.42 13.84 15.01
CA VAL A 169 7.96 13.81 14.90
C VAL A 169 7.51 12.39 15.12
N ALA A 170 6.57 12.15 16.03
CA ALA A 170 5.85 10.89 16.15
C ALA A 170 4.40 11.06 15.73
N LEU A 171 3.88 10.05 15.00
CA LEU A 171 2.54 10.01 14.45
C LEU A 171 1.82 8.76 14.95
N TRP A 172 0.56 8.90 15.33
CA TRP A 172 -0.29 7.81 15.83
C TRP A 172 -1.63 7.78 15.12
N LYS A 173 -2.40 6.72 15.33
CA LYS A 173 -3.80 6.64 14.89
C LYS A 173 -4.61 7.86 15.32
N TRP A 174 -5.73 8.08 14.63
CA TRP A 174 -6.67 9.18 14.90
C TRP A 174 -6.02 10.58 14.77
N SER A 175 -5.06 10.71 13.86
CA SER A 175 -4.31 11.96 13.59
C SER A 175 -3.56 12.54 14.80
N TYR A 176 -3.20 11.75 15.78
CA TYR A 176 -2.36 12.25 16.87
C TYR A 176 -0.90 12.39 16.44
N ALA A 177 -0.26 13.47 16.91
CA ALA A 177 1.16 13.76 16.71
C ALA A 177 1.76 14.38 17.95
N ALA A 178 3.08 14.20 18.12
CA ALA A 178 3.89 14.89 19.14
C ALA A 178 5.30 15.14 18.63
N LEU A 179 6.00 16.06 19.28
CA LEU A 179 7.38 16.42 18.99
C LEU A 179 8.29 16.00 20.15
N SER A 180 9.48 15.53 19.82
CA SER A 180 10.54 15.26 20.79
C SER A 180 11.80 16.03 20.42
N PRO A 181 12.37 16.79 21.34
CA PRO A 181 13.64 17.50 21.13
C PRO A 181 14.89 16.64 21.41
N ASP A 182 14.71 15.45 21.97
CA ASP A 182 15.75 14.62 22.57
C ASP A 182 15.67 13.14 22.15
N ASN A 183 15.32 12.91 20.90
CA ASN A 183 15.30 11.58 20.28
C ASN A 183 14.37 10.58 21.00
N GLY A 184 13.20 11.05 21.42
CA GLY A 184 12.17 10.21 22.03
C GLY A 184 12.32 10.00 23.54
N LEU A 185 13.22 10.69 24.22
CA LEU A 185 13.34 10.62 25.67
C LEU A 185 12.25 11.43 26.37
N SER A 186 11.89 12.57 25.80
CA SER A 186 10.73 13.36 26.20
C SER A 186 9.87 13.76 25.01
N TRP A 187 8.60 14.05 25.26
CA TRP A 187 7.61 14.38 24.23
C TRP A 187 6.77 15.58 24.64
N SER A 188 6.43 16.41 23.68
CA SER A 188 5.33 17.36 23.85
C SER A 188 4.02 16.61 24.14
N THR A 189 3.03 17.29 24.72
CA THR A 189 1.69 16.71 24.83
C THR A 189 1.18 16.35 23.44
N PRO A 190 0.77 15.09 23.20
CA PRO A 190 0.20 14.70 21.93
C PRO A 190 -1.08 15.45 21.62
N VAL A 191 -1.15 15.98 20.43
CA VAL A 191 -2.31 16.71 19.92
C VAL A 191 -2.95 15.96 18.78
N ARG A 192 -4.27 16.03 18.69
CA ARG A 192 -4.99 15.61 17.50
C ARG A 192 -4.85 16.71 16.46
N VAL A 193 -4.24 16.40 15.31
CA VAL A 193 -4.05 17.34 14.21
C VAL A 193 -5.39 17.57 13.50
N PRO A 194 -6.01 18.77 13.62
CA PRO A 194 -7.38 18.98 13.17
C PRO A 194 -7.51 19.00 11.64
N THR A 195 -6.45 19.32 10.93
CA THR A 195 -6.40 19.37 9.47
C THR A 195 -6.12 18.02 8.82
N LEU A 196 -5.72 17.02 9.60
CA LEU A 196 -5.47 15.67 9.12
C LEU A 196 -6.71 14.80 9.40
N ILE A 197 -7.65 14.81 8.48
CA ILE A 197 -8.89 14.03 8.60
C ILE A 197 -8.54 12.55 8.47
N MET A 198 -8.68 11.79 9.54
CA MET A 198 -8.55 10.34 9.49
C MET A 198 -9.30 9.65 10.62
N ALA A 199 -9.95 8.55 10.29
CA ALA A 199 -10.49 7.61 11.26
C ALA A 199 -9.35 6.82 11.93
N GLY A 200 -9.65 5.84 12.76
CA GLY A 200 -8.68 5.03 13.49
C GLY A 200 -7.71 4.19 12.64
N GLY A 201 -7.49 4.55 11.39
CA GLY A 201 -6.50 3.96 10.50
C GLY A 201 -5.06 4.22 10.96
N LYS A 202 -4.11 3.47 10.41
CA LYS A 202 -2.69 3.74 10.60
C LYS A 202 -2.25 4.83 9.64
N GLN A 203 -1.34 5.67 10.09
CA GLN A 203 -0.58 6.58 9.24
C GLN A 203 0.89 6.21 9.27
N TRP A 204 1.59 6.54 8.20
CA TRP A 204 3.02 6.33 8.07
C TRP A 204 3.70 7.63 7.66
N GLY A 205 4.63 8.11 8.46
CA GLY A 205 5.46 9.26 8.13
C GLY A 205 6.92 8.88 7.98
N GLN A 206 7.58 9.44 7.00
CA GLN A 206 9.02 9.24 6.76
C GLN A 206 9.65 10.41 6.00
N ARG A 207 10.99 10.45 6.00
CA ARG A 207 11.73 11.25 5.02
C ARG A 207 11.69 10.57 3.66
N THR A 208 11.63 11.37 2.62
CA THR A 208 11.64 10.90 1.23
C THR A 208 13.05 11.02 0.62
N PRO A 209 13.38 10.28 -0.46
CA PRO A 209 14.70 10.32 -1.08
C PRO A 209 15.17 11.69 -1.55
N ASP A 210 14.24 12.59 -1.90
CA ASP A 210 14.52 13.98 -2.26
C ASP A 210 14.75 14.90 -1.05
N GLY A 211 14.78 14.33 0.17
CA GLY A 211 15.04 15.04 1.41
C GLY A 211 13.86 15.79 1.99
N ARG A 212 12.66 15.67 1.40
CA ARG A 212 11.38 16.15 1.94
C ARG A 212 10.80 15.13 2.93
N TYR A 213 9.56 15.35 3.35
CA TYR A 213 8.83 14.47 4.24
C TYR A 213 7.50 14.07 3.60
N ALA A 214 7.02 12.87 3.91
CA ALA A 214 5.71 12.43 3.47
C ALA A 214 4.95 11.73 4.59
N ILE A 215 3.62 11.91 4.59
CA ILE A 215 2.68 11.13 5.41
C ILE A 215 1.74 10.38 4.48
N CYS A 216 1.58 9.07 4.72
CA CYS A 216 0.65 8.20 4.01
C CYS A 216 -0.45 7.77 4.96
N TYR A 217 -1.72 7.93 4.56
CA TYR A 217 -2.88 7.63 5.40
C TYR A 217 -4.16 7.48 4.57
N ASN A 218 -5.26 7.12 5.22
CA ASN A 218 -6.58 7.11 4.60
C ASN A 218 -7.34 8.36 5.03
N PRO A 219 -7.64 9.31 4.12
CA PRO A 219 -8.32 10.59 4.44
C PRO A 219 -9.83 10.39 4.57
N ILE A 220 -10.27 9.64 5.56
CA ILE A 220 -11.66 9.27 5.76
C ILE A 220 -12.03 9.33 7.24
N GLU A 221 -13.21 9.81 7.55
CA GLU A 221 -13.69 9.98 8.93
C GLU A 221 -14.14 8.68 9.59
N THR A 222 -14.63 7.72 8.81
CA THR A 222 -15.22 6.48 9.33
C THR A 222 -14.26 5.30 9.22
N GLN A 223 -14.16 4.60 10.33
CA GLN A 223 -13.44 3.35 10.41
C GLN A 223 -14.10 2.32 9.51
N PRO A 224 -14.40 1.59 8.95
CA PRO A 224 -14.28 0.38 8.20
C PRO A 224 -13.83 0.60 6.76
N TYR A 225 -14.01 1.77 6.20
CA TYR A 225 -13.63 2.08 4.83
C TYR A 225 -12.29 2.78 4.79
N ARG A 226 -11.26 2.12 4.24
CA ARG A 226 -9.89 2.63 4.25
C ARG A 226 -9.42 2.92 2.85
N TYR A 227 -10.15 3.74 2.13
CA TYR A 227 -9.78 4.19 0.80
C TYR A 227 -10.17 5.66 0.58
N PRO A 228 -9.45 6.37 -0.28
CA PRO A 228 -8.18 5.95 -0.89
C PRO A 228 -7.04 5.88 0.13
N LEU A 229 -5.90 5.32 -0.26
CA LEU A 229 -4.62 5.55 0.38
C LEU A 229 -3.97 6.73 -0.33
N VAL A 230 -3.63 7.77 0.42
CA VAL A 230 -2.98 8.97 -0.12
C VAL A 230 -1.61 9.21 0.49
N ALA A 231 -0.80 9.99 -0.20
CA ALA A 231 0.44 10.56 0.32
C ALA A 231 0.36 12.09 0.24
N ILE A 232 0.77 12.75 1.30
CA ILE A 232 0.96 14.20 1.37
C ILE A 232 2.44 14.49 1.61
N SER A 233 2.92 15.63 1.14
CA SER A 233 4.33 16.01 1.15
C SER A 233 4.58 17.29 1.93
N SER A 234 5.80 17.45 2.45
CA SER A 234 6.20 18.62 3.24
C SER A 234 7.68 18.92 3.07
N ASP A 235 8.05 20.20 3.06
CA ASP A 235 9.45 20.64 3.06
C ASP A 235 10.03 20.69 4.48
N ASP A 236 9.20 20.97 5.48
CA ASP A 236 9.62 21.19 6.87
C ASP A 236 9.25 20.05 7.84
N GLY A 237 8.42 19.10 7.38
CA GLY A 237 7.92 17.98 8.18
C GLY A 237 6.81 18.36 9.17
N ILE A 238 6.23 19.55 9.05
CA ILE A 238 5.11 20.04 9.87
C ILE A 238 3.96 20.53 9.01
N THR A 239 4.26 21.35 7.99
CA THR A 239 3.27 21.87 7.05
C THR A 239 3.24 20.98 5.82
N PHE A 240 2.09 20.35 5.57
CA PHE A 240 1.92 19.41 4.47
C PHE A 240 1.02 19.97 3.38
N ASP A 241 1.41 19.68 2.14
CA ASP A 241 0.70 20.02 0.92
C ASP A 241 0.72 18.83 -0.07
N SER A 242 0.40 19.08 -1.31
CA SER A 242 0.66 18.16 -2.45
C SER A 242 0.13 16.74 -2.24
N MET A 243 -1.17 16.62 -1.96
CA MET A 243 -1.82 15.30 -1.83
C MET A 243 -1.90 14.58 -3.18
N CYS A 244 -1.45 13.33 -3.20
CA CYS A 244 -1.64 12.41 -4.32
C CYS A 244 -2.26 11.08 -3.87
N VAL A 245 -2.97 10.41 -4.77
CA VAL A 245 -3.51 9.07 -4.53
C VAL A 245 -2.41 8.03 -4.78
N VAL A 246 -2.14 7.22 -3.77
CA VAL A 246 -1.24 6.06 -3.87
C VAL A 246 -2.02 4.83 -4.33
N HIS A 247 -3.22 4.62 -3.77
CA HIS A 247 -4.08 3.49 -4.12
C HIS A 247 -5.55 3.89 -3.92
N GLY A 248 -6.29 3.97 -5.01
CA GLY A 248 -7.68 4.43 -5.05
C GLY A 248 -8.70 3.39 -5.47
N GLU A 249 -8.25 2.17 -5.78
CA GLU A 249 -9.11 1.08 -6.21
C GLU A 249 -9.43 0.13 -5.05
N VAL A 250 -10.62 -0.43 -5.04
CA VAL A 250 -11.01 -1.43 -4.04
C VAL A 250 -11.73 -2.57 -4.75
N PRO A 251 -11.07 -3.71 -4.97
CA PRO A 251 -11.71 -4.89 -5.54
C PRO A 251 -12.75 -5.46 -4.57
N PRO A 252 -13.71 -6.27 -5.06
CA PRO A 252 -14.59 -7.04 -4.19
C PRO A 252 -13.79 -7.91 -3.22
N ARG A 253 -14.31 -8.09 -2.01
CA ARG A 253 -13.73 -9.10 -1.09
C ARG A 253 -13.91 -10.48 -1.69
N ARG A 254 -12.84 -11.23 -1.79
CA ARG A 254 -12.83 -12.56 -2.40
C ARG A 254 -13.01 -13.66 -1.38
N PHE A 255 -12.54 -13.45 -0.15
CA PHE A 255 -12.51 -14.47 0.89
C PHE A 255 -13.30 -14.03 2.11
N MET A 256 -13.92 -14.99 2.79
CA MET A 256 -14.56 -14.76 4.08
C MET A 256 -13.52 -14.43 5.16
N GLY A 257 -13.95 -13.78 6.23
CA GLY A 257 -13.10 -13.46 7.38
C GLY A 257 -13.71 -12.39 8.27
N GLU A 258 -13.35 -12.44 9.53
CA GLU A 258 -13.73 -11.42 10.52
C GLU A 258 -12.81 -10.20 10.46
N ASN A 259 -13.34 -9.05 10.86
CA ASN A 259 -12.59 -7.79 10.98
C ASN A 259 -11.91 -7.36 9.68
N LYS A 260 -12.50 -7.67 8.54
CA LYS A 260 -12.02 -7.20 7.25
C LYS A 260 -12.51 -5.77 6.98
N ASP A 261 -11.56 -4.86 6.78
CA ASP A 261 -11.85 -3.51 6.31
C ASP A 261 -11.78 -3.48 4.78
N PHE A 262 -12.56 -2.62 4.13
CA PHE A 262 -12.39 -2.35 2.71
C PHE A 262 -11.18 -1.45 2.46
N GLY A 263 -10.46 -1.73 1.38
CA GLY A 263 -9.44 -0.89 0.83
C GLY A 263 -8.04 -1.09 1.41
N PRO A 264 -7.11 -0.22 1.01
CA PRO A 264 -5.70 -0.26 1.42
C PRO A 264 -5.55 0.14 2.89
N CYS A 265 -5.01 -0.75 3.71
CA CYS A 265 -4.86 -0.53 5.14
C CYS A 265 -3.50 -1.00 5.67
N TYR A 266 -3.16 -0.53 6.87
CA TYR A 266 -1.92 -0.87 7.58
C TYR A 266 -0.64 -0.50 6.82
N VAL A 267 -0.65 0.68 6.18
CA VAL A 267 0.50 1.19 5.41
C VAL A 267 1.76 1.26 6.27
N ARG A 268 2.86 0.83 5.67
CA ARG A 268 4.22 0.97 6.19
C ARG A 268 5.19 1.31 5.08
N GLY A 269 6.07 2.24 5.35
CA GLY A 269 7.25 2.52 4.53
C GLY A 269 8.51 1.95 5.16
N ILE A 270 9.65 2.52 4.78
CA ILE A 270 10.96 2.14 5.32
C ILE A 270 11.25 3.03 6.52
N THR A 271 11.52 2.41 7.66
CA THR A 271 11.87 3.13 8.89
C THR A 271 13.24 3.80 8.74
N GLU A 272 13.41 4.98 9.30
CA GLU A 272 14.70 5.66 9.31
C GLU A 272 15.84 4.76 9.85
N GLY A 273 17.00 4.87 9.21
CA GLY A 273 18.17 4.05 9.51
C GLY A 273 18.16 2.66 8.87
N GLU A 274 17.07 2.27 8.22
CA GLU A 274 17.04 1.06 7.40
C GLU A 274 17.49 1.36 5.97
N ALA A 275 18.05 0.35 5.28
CA ALA A 275 18.48 0.47 3.90
C ALA A 275 17.28 0.73 2.97
N THR A 276 17.45 1.66 2.05
CA THR A 276 16.44 1.99 1.03
C THR A 276 16.85 1.42 -0.33
N PRO A 277 15.93 0.84 -1.10
CA PRO A 277 16.21 0.49 -2.49
C PRO A 277 16.67 1.72 -3.27
N PRO A 278 17.56 1.54 -4.27
CA PRO A 278 18.07 2.65 -5.06
C PRO A 278 16.96 3.35 -5.85
N GLY A 279 17.17 4.62 -6.17
CA GLY A 279 16.26 5.44 -6.97
C GLY A 279 15.50 6.49 -6.15
N GLN A 280 14.73 7.32 -6.87
CA GLN A 280 13.99 8.45 -6.32
C GLN A 280 12.53 8.08 -6.04
N SER A 281 12.32 7.05 -5.23
CA SER A 281 10.96 6.62 -4.88
C SER A 281 10.83 6.28 -3.41
N MET A 282 9.71 6.68 -2.83
CA MET A 282 9.27 6.21 -1.52
C MET A 282 8.59 4.84 -1.69
N TRP A 283 9.00 3.86 -0.92
CA TRP A 283 8.44 2.52 -0.93
C TRP A 283 7.44 2.33 0.18
N LEU A 284 6.29 1.76 -0.15
CA LEU A 284 5.19 1.51 0.78
C LEU A 284 4.69 0.08 0.63
N ALA A 285 4.43 -0.58 1.75
CA ALA A 285 3.73 -1.86 1.81
C ALA A 285 2.42 -1.68 2.58
N TYR A 286 1.35 -2.30 2.10
CA TYR A 286 0.03 -2.25 2.74
C TYR A 286 -0.81 -3.45 2.32
N SER A 287 -1.88 -3.69 3.02
CA SER A 287 -2.84 -4.75 2.66
C SER A 287 -4.07 -4.13 2.03
N VAL A 288 -4.64 -4.79 1.02
CA VAL A 288 -5.93 -4.41 0.42
C VAL A 288 -6.97 -5.43 0.86
N ASN A 289 -8.09 -4.98 1.41
CA ASN A 289 -9.17 -5.79 1.99
C ASN A 289 -8.69 -6.81 3.05
N LYS A 290 -7.46 -6.69 3.55
CA LYS A 290 -6.76 -7.71 4.35
C LYS A 290 -6.67 -9.08 3.64
N GLU A 291 -6.61 -9.06 2.32
CA GLU A 291 -6.50 -10.24 1.45
C GLU A 291 -5.15 -10.30 0.76
N ASP A 292 -4.74 -9.20 0.14
CA ASP A 292 -3.49 -9.09 -0.60
C ASP A 292 -2.52 -8.12 0.06
N ILE A 293 -1.23 -8.39 -0.09
CA ILE A 293 -0.16 -7.45 0.26
C ILE A 293 0.31 -6.77 -1.01
N TRP A 294 0.27 -5.46 -0.98
CA TRP A 294 0.71 -4.59 -2.07
C TRP A 294 2.00 -3.87 -1.70
N VAL A 295 2.82 -3.65 -2.70
CA VAL A 295 4.00 -2.79 -2.62
C VAL A 295 3.89 -1.72 -3.68
N SER A 296 3.90 -0.45 -3.26
CA SER A 296 3.87 0.70 -4.17
C SER A 296 5.16 1.49 -4.08
N ARG A 297 5.59 2.02 -5.22
CA ARG A 297 6.66 3.00 -5.33
C ARG A 297 6.04 4.34 -5.69
N VAL A 298 6.16 5.31 -4.79
CA VAL A 298 5.70 6.68 -5.01
C VAL A 298 6.90 7.51 -5.47
N PRO A 299 6.91 8.00 -6.71
CA PRO A 299 7.98 8.86 -7.19
C PRO A 299 8.12 10.13 -6.35
N THR A 300 9.35 10.60 -6.16
CA THR A 300 9.63 11.85 -5.47
C THR A 300 10.33 12.84 -6.39
N PRO A 301 10.02 14.14 -6.30
CA PRO A 301 9.07 14.77 -5.39
C PRO A 301 7.63 14.34 -5.64
N ILE A 302 6.84 14.23 -4.56
CA ILE A 302 5.40 13.96 -4.66
C ILE A 302 4.73 15.17 -5.32
N ARG A 303 3.95 14.93 -6.36
CA ARG A 303 3.27 15.97 -7.13
C ARG A 303 1.76 15.78 -7.05
N ALA A 304 1.04 16.87 -6.76
CA ALA A 304 -0.43 16.88 -6.75
C ALA A 304 -1.03 17.33 -8.10
N THR A 305 -0.25 18.01 -8.91
CA THR A 305 -0.70 18.59 -10.18
C THR A 305 0.29 18.29 -11.29
N TRP A 306 -0.20 18.29 -12.51
CA TRP A 306 0.59 18.23 -13.72
C TRP A 306 0.36 19.50 -14.54
N THR A 307 1.42 20.04 -15.13
CA THR A 307 1.37 21.22 -16.01
C THR A 307 2.08 20.92 -17.33
N GLY A 308 1.58 21.50 -18.40
CA GLY A 308 2.11 21.33 -19.75
C GLY A 308 1.56 20.12 -20.51
N PRO A 309 1.96 19.97 -21.77
CA PRO A 309 1.48 18.90 -22.63
C PRO A 309 2.02 17.54 -22.19
N VAL A 310 1.29 16.48 -22.52
CA VAL A 310 1.70 15.09 -22.33
C VAL A 310 2.18 14.53 -23.67
N SER A 311 3.29 13.83 -23.66
CA SER A 311 3.82 13.07 -24.78
C SER A 311 4.55 11.85 -24.24
N ASP A 312 3.83 10.76 -24.09
CA ASP A 312 4.30 9.52 -23.50
C ASP A 312 4.34 8.43 -24.58
N ASN A 313 5.54 8.10 -25.07
CA ASN A 313 5.80 6.99 -26.00
C ASN A 313 6.47 5.79 -25.32
N PHE A 314 6.71 5.87 -24.02
CA PHE A 314 7.29 4.84 -23.16
C PHE A 314 8.71 4.37 -23.52
N ASP A 315 9.34 4.90 -24.56
CA ASP A 315 10.67 4.47 -25.06
C ASP A 315 11.78 4.58 -24.01
N ASP A 316 11.72 5.61 -23.17
CA ASP A 316 12.72 5.84 -22.11
C ASP A 316 12.49 4.98 -20.84
N LEU A 317 11.40 4.20 -20.80
CA LEU A 317 11.05 3.39 -19.65
C LEU A 317 11.64 1.97 -19.78
N GLN A 318 12.22 1.48 -18.70
CA GLN A 318 12.72 0.10 -18.66
C GLN A 318 11.55 -0.90 -18.71
N PRO A 319 11.62 -1.95 -19.56
CA PRO A 319 10.63 -3.02 -19.58
C PRO A 319 10.37 -3.59 -18.20
N GLY A 320 9.09 -3.76 -17.88
CA GLY A 320 8.66 -4.09 -16.54
C GLY A 320 9.02 -3.02 -15.48
N GLY A 321 9.61 -1.84 -15.80
CA GLY A 321 10.01 -0.71 -14.96
C GLY A 321 8.86 0.04 -14.31
N ALA A 322 9.16 1.04 -13.45
CA ALA A 322 8.17 2.00 -12.99
C ALA A 322 7.66 2.80 -14.19
N ILE A 323 6.36 3.00 -14.25
CA ILE A 323 5.72 3.80 -15.30
C ILE A 323 5.58 5.20 -14.72
N ALA A 324 6.59 6.03 -14.99
CA ALA A 324 6.65 7.38 -14.48
C ALA A 324 5.42 8.20 -14.97
N ASN A 325 4.95 9.11 -14.11
CA ASN A 325 3.84 10.02 -14.38
C ASN A 325 2.45 9.37 -14.54
N TRP A 326 2.34 8.06 -14.42
CA TRP A 326 1.09 7.33 -14.45
C TRP A 326 0.75 6.76 -13.07
N ASN A 327 -0.51 6.85 -12.66
CA ASN A 327 -1.04 6.12 -11.51
C ASN A 327 -1.49 4.74 -11.99
N ILE A 328 -0.89 3.69 -11.45
CA ILE A 328 -1.05 2.32 -11.94
C ILE A 328 -1.76 1.48 -10.90
N TYR A 329 -2.85 0.84 -11.32
CA TYR A 329 -3.50 -0.24 -10.60
C TYR A 329 -3.23 -1.56 -11.33
N SER A 330 -2.45 -2.44 -10.72
CA SER A 330 -1.92 -3.65 -11.34
C SER A 330 -2.03 -4.84 -10.39
N PRO A 331 -3.23 -5.40 -10.17
CA PRO A 331 -3.43 -6.55 -9.31
C PRO A 331 -2.80 -7.82 -9.88
N ARG A 332 -2.83 -8.91 -9.10
CA ARG A 332 -2.08 -10.15 -9.38
C ARG A 332 -2.29 -10.69 -10.79
N TRP A 333 -3.52 -10.70 -11.29
CA TRP A 333 -3.90 -11.30 -12.57
C TRP A 333 -4.41 -10.31 -13.61
N ALA A 334 -4.41 -9.02 -13.26
CA ALA A 334 -4.72 -7.92 -14.18
C ALA A 334 -3.57 -6.91 -14.12
N ARG A 335 -2.58 -7.07 -15.02
CA ARG A 335 -1.28 -6.40 -14.92
C ARG A 335 -1.16 -5.22 -15.86
N VAL A 336 -0.49 -4.17 -15.36
CA VAL A 336 -0.01 -3.04 -16.18
C VAL A 336 1.51 -3.01 -16.12
N TYR A 337 2.16 -2.99 -17.27
CA TYR A 337 3.62 -2.95 -17.37
C TYR A 337 4.06 -2.40 -18.74
N VAL A 338 5.31 -1.99 -18.87
CA VAL A 338 5.95 -1.70 -20.17
C VAL A 338 6.64 -2.97 -20.65
N ASN A 339 6.38 -3.40 -21.89
CA ASN A 339 6.99 -4.59 -22.49
C ASN A 339 8.37 -4.31 -23.10
N ASP A 340 9.00 -5.34 -23.66
CA ASP A 340 10.32 -5.23 -24.31
C ASP A 340 10.31 -4.37 -25.58
N ALA A 341 9.15 -4.13 -26.19
CA ALA A 341 8.94 -3.20 -27.29
C ALA A 341 8.58 -1.78 -26.82
N HIS A 342 8.77 -1.48 -25.54
CA HIS A 342 8.51 -0.18 -24.91
C HIS A 342 7.06 0.32 -25.04
N GLN A 343 6.09 -0.60 -25.04
CA GLN A 343 4.67 -0.30 -25.11
C GLN A 343 4.02 -0.50 -23.74
N LEU A 344 3.04 0.32 -23.39
CA LEU A 344 2.21 0.11 -22.21
C LEU A 344 1.27 -1.06 -22.45
N CYS A 345 1.43 -2.13 -21.67
CA CYS A 345 0.60 -3.32 -21.71
C CYS A 345 -0.40 -3.32 -20.56
N LEU A 346 -1.66 -3.61 -20.87
CA LEU A 346 -2.67 -3.97 -19.90
C LEU A 346 -3.10 -5.40 -20.18
N THR A 347 -2.94 -6.29 -19.20
CA THR A 347 -3.42 -7.68 -19.30
C THR A 347 -4.46 -7.93 -18.23
N ASP A 348 -5.42 -8.78 -18.53
CA ASP A 348 -6.46 -9.14 -17.59
C ASP A 348 -6.81 -10.62 -17.72
N SER A 349 -6.59 -11.38 -16.66
CA SER A 349 -7.03 -12.76 -16.48
C SER A 349 -7.70 -12.96 -15.13
N ASP A 350 -8.18 -11.86 -14.53
CA ASP A 350 -8.90 -11.84 -13.26
C ASP A 350 -10.42 -11.80 -13.52
N ARG A 351 -11.16 -12.64 -12.82
CA ARG A 351 -12.61 -12.69 -12.94
C ARG A 351 -13.31 -11.48 -12.30
N TYR A 352 -12.70 -10.90 -11.29
CA TYR A 352 -13.35 -9.91 -10.40
C TYR A 352 -12.62 -8.58 -10.34
N ASP A 353 -11.39 -8.53 -10.82
CA ASP A 353 -10.56 -7.33 -10.79
C ASP A 353 -10.18 -6.88 -12.21
N TYR A 354 -9.43 -5.81 -12.36
CA TYR A 354 -9.05 -5.21 -13.64
C TYR A 354 -7.71 -4.51 -13.55
N ALA A 355 -7.06 -4.30 -14.68
CA ALA A 355 -5.89 -3.45 -14.83
C ALA A 355 -6.32 -2.03 -15.17
N ARG A 356 -5.65 -1.02 -14.58
CA ARG A 356 -5.95 0.40 -14.86
C ARG A 356 -4.69 1.25 -14.85
N ALA A 357 -4.59 2.16 -15.82
CA ALA A 357 -3.56 3.18 -15.90
C ALA A 357 -4.23 4.55 -16.02
N ILE A 358 -3.85 5.52 -15.17
CA ILE A 358 -4.41 6.86 -15.17
C ILE A 358 -3.29 7.86 -15.41
N ARG A 359 -3.48 8.73 -16.40
CA ARG A 359 -2.63 9.89 -16.70
C ARG A 359 -3.34 11.15 -16.29
N VAL A 360 -2.78 11.89 -15.33
CA VAL A 360 -3.25 13.23 -14.97
C VAL A 360 -2.57 14.25 -15.89
N PHE A 361 -3.31 15.24 -16.33
CA PHE A 361 -2.82 16.31 -17.21
C PHE A 361 -3.39 17.67 -16.81
N GLU A 362 -2.86 18.73 -17.41
CA GLU A 362 -3.31 20.09 -17.12
C GLU A 362 -4.75 20.31 -17.63
N ALA A 363 -5.63 20.73 -16.71
CA ALA A 363 -7.03 21.01 -17.04
C ALA A 363 -7.16 22.23 -17.96
N LYS A 364 -7.75 22.06 -19.14
CA LYS A 364 -7.98 23.11 -20.13
C LYS A 364 -9.39 23.02 -20.72
N PRO A 365 -9.99 24.16 -21.13
CA PRO A 365 -11.29 24.14 -21.78
C PRO A 365 -11.29 23.39 -23.12
N ARG A 366 -10.14 23.45 -23.83
CA ARG A 366 -9.89 22.65 -25.02
C ARG A 366 -8.76 21.68 -24.75
N THR A 367 -9.02 20.41 -25.00
CA THR A 367 -8.07 19.30 -24.82
C THR A 367 -8.19 18.35 -26.01
N ASP A 368 -7.06 18.11 -26.66
CA ASP A 368 -6.93 17.13 -27.74
C ASP A 368 -6.10 15.95 -27.22
N ILE A 369 -6.71 14.77 -27.16
CA ILE A 369 -6.09 13.50 -26.70
C ILE A 369 -5.94 12.60 -27.92
N ALA A 370 -4.76 12.03 -28.10
CA ALA A 370 -4.50 11.03 -29.11
C ALA A 370 -3.65 9.90 -28.52
N LEU A 371 -3.90 8.67 -28.92
CA LEU A 371 -3.12 7.50 -28.55
C LEU A 371 -3.22 6.42 -29.63
N ASP A 372 -2.20 5.61 -29.74
CA ASP A 372 -2.22 4.40 -30.55
C ASP A 372 -2.50 3.20 -29.64
N MET A 373 -3.33 2.28 -30.13
CA MET A 373 -3.73 1.13 -29.36
C MET A 373 -3.90 -0.12 -30.22
N GLN A 374 -3.65 -1.26 -29.63
CA GLN A 374 -3.88 -2.56 -30.24
C GLN A 374 -4.62 -3.47 -29.26
N VAL A 375 -5.69 -4.09 -29.74
CA VAL A 375 -6.41 -5.15 -29.05
C VAL A 375 -5.93 -6.49 -29.60
N ALA A 376 -5.47 -7.40 -28.74
CA ALA A 376 -4.94 -8.68 -29.17
C ALA A 376 -5.99 -9.52 -29.94
N ALA A 377 -5.52 -10.36 -30.86
CA ALA A 377 -6.37 -11.09 -31.81
C ALA A 377 -7.40 -12.05 -31.16
N GLU A 378 -7.11 -12.54 -29.97
CA GLU A 378 -7.97 -13.49 -29.26
C GLU A 378 -8.77 -12.87 -28.11
N ASN A 379 -8.89 -11.55 -28.08
CA ASN A 379 -9.45 -10.83 -26.98
C ASN A 379 -10.96 -10.62 -27.12
N ASP A 380 -11.76 -11.09 -26.18
CA ASP A 380 -13.21 -10.91 -26.14
C ASP A 380 -13.69 -9.87 -25.12
N ASP A 381 -12.81 -9.44 -24.21
CA ASP A 381 -13.18 -8.50 -23.15
C ASP A 381 -13.18 -7.04 -23.63
N PRO A 382 -14.01 -6.17 -23.02
CA PRO A 382 -13.98 -4.77 -23.33
C PRO A 382 -12.75 -4.08 -22.73
N MET A 383 -12.27 -3.05 -23.42
CA MET A 383 -11.38 -2.05 -22.87
C MET A 383 -12.12 -0.72 -22.80
N GLU A 384 -11.96 0.03 -21.72
CA GLU A 384 -12.58 1.33 -21.54
C GLU A 384 -11.54 2.42 -21.31
N ILE A 385 -11.76 3.55 -21.98
CA ILE A 385 -10.97 4.76 -21.88
C ILE A 385 -11.90 5.87 -21.41
N ASP A 386 -11.74 6.26 -20.15
CA ASP A 386 -12.52 7.32 -19.53
C ASP A 386 -11.72 8.63 -19.54
N VAL A 387 -12.35 9.71 -19.93
CA VAL A 387 -11.87 11.06 -19.68
C VAL A 387 -12.73 11.67 -18.59
N THR A 388 -12.09 12.09 -17.48
CA THR A 388 -12.78 12.64 -16.32
C THR A 388 -12.22 14.01 -15.93
N ASP A 389 -13.02 14.76 -15.18
CA ASP A 389 -12.60 15.99 -14.55
C ASP A 389 -11.83 15.71 -13.23
N ARG A 390 -11.49 16.79 -12.49
CA ARG A 390 -10.79 16.70 -11.19
C ARG A 390 -11.60 16.03 -10.08
N HIS A 391 -12.92 16.01 -10.19
CA HIS A 391 -13.82 15.38 -9.23
C HIS A 391 -14.04 13.90 -9.52
N GLY A 392 -13.54 13.42 -10.68
CA GLY A 392 -13.75 12.05 -11.16
C GLY A 392 -15.06 11.89 -11.95
N GLU A 393 -15.76 12.98 -12.24
CA GLU A 393 -16.95 12.96 -13.08
C GLU A 393 -16.56 12.66 -14.53
N ARG A 394 -17.26 11.71 -15.12
CA ARG A 394 -16.97 11.23 -16.46
C ARG A 394 -17.49 12.20 -17.52
N ILE A 395 -16.60 12.69 -18.37
CA ILE A 395 -16.95 13.54 -19.53
C ILE A 395 -17.30 12.66 -20.71
N VAL A 396 -16.50 11.64 -20.99
CA VAL A 396 -16.75 10.65 -22.06
C VAL A 396 -16.11 9.30 -21.68
N CYS A 397 -16.77 8.22 -22.08
CA CYS A 397 -16.24 6.86 -22.04
C CYS A 397 -16.14 6.31 -23.46
N VAL A 398 -14.94 6.02 -23.91
CA VAL A 398 -14.71 5.28 -25.15
C VAL A 398 -14.50 3.81 -24.84
N ARG A 399 -15.31 2.94 -25.45
CA ARG A 399 -15.26 1.51 -25.25
C ARG A 399 -14.89 0.79 -26.53
N LEU A 400 -13.92 -0.09 -26.43
CA LEU A 400 -13.53 -1.02 -27.49
C LEU A 400 -14.01 -2.40 -27.13
N HIS A 401 -14.86 -2.98 -27.94
CA HIS A 401 -15.39 -4.31 -27.73
C HIS A 401 -15.83 -4.96 -29.06
N ARG A 402 -15.39 -6.19 -29.32
CA ARG A 402 -15.77 -6.99 -30.47
C ARG A 402 -15.63 -6.29 -31.82
N GLY A 403 -14.51 -5.59 -32.03
CA GLY A 403 -14.21 -4.86 -33.27
C GLY A 403 -14.90 -3.50 -33.42
N LEU A 404 -15.67 -3.06 -32.44
CA LEU A 404 -16.39 -1.79 -32.46
C LEU A 404 -15.78 -0.80 -31.47
N ILE A 405 -15.71 0.46 -31.87
CA ILE A 405 -15.39 1.60 -31.00
C ILE A 405 -16.70 2.36 -30.77
N SER A 406 -17.09 2.49 -29.53
CA SER A 406 -18.25 3.28 -29.12
C SER A 406 -17.86 4.36 -28.12
N ALA A 407 -18.55 5.50 -28.13
CA ALA A 407 -18.44 6.56 -27.14
C ALA A 407 -19.80 6.74 -26.48
N ASP A 408 -19.88 6.53 -25.17
CA ASP A 408 -21.12 6.59 -24.37
C ASP A 408 -22.29 5.81 -25.00
N GLY A 409 -21.99 4.66 -25.61
CA GLY A 409 -22.97 3.78 -26.28
C GLY A 409 -23.17 4.07 -27.77
N GLU A 410 -22.75 5.20 -28.30
CA GLU A 410 -22.83 5.53 -29.73
C GLU A 410 -21.63 4.95 -30.48
N GLN A 411 -21.86 4.24 -31.60
CA GLN A 411 -20.76 3.72 -32.42
C GLN A 411 -20.06 4.84 -33.17
N VAL A 412 -18.77 5.03 -32.88
CA VAL A 412 -17.92 6.07 -33.49
C VAL A 412 -16.87 5.53 -34.46
N GLY A 413 -16.62 4.22 -34.43
CA GLY A 413 -15.65 3.58 -35.28
C GLY A 413 -15.65 2.07 -35.20
N SER A 414 -14.65 1.47 -35.82
CA SER A 414 -14.35 0.05 -35.74
C SER A 414 -12.84 -0.17 -35.72
N TYR A 415 -12.40 -1.32 -35.25
CA TYR A 415 -11.00 -1.72 -35.24
C TYR A 415 -10.84 -3.17 -35.64
N THR A 416 -9.64 -3.54 -36.07
CA THR A 416 -9.27 -4.92 -36.39
C THR A 416 -8.41 -5.48 -35.26
N LEU A 417 -8.76 -6.65 -34.75
CA LEU A 417 -7.97 -7.35 -33.75
C LEU A 417 -6.54 -7.61 -34.25
N GLY A 418 -5.55 -7.41 -33.38
CA GLY A 418 -4.15 -7.60 -33.70
C GLY A 418 -3.53 -6.46 -34.54
N GLN A 419 -4.29 -5.40 -34.85
CA GLN A 419 -3.80 -4.25 -35.62
C GLN A 419 -3.78 -2.99 -34.74
N TRP A 420 -2.80 -2.14 -34.98
CA TRP A 420 -2.73 -0.83 -34.37
C TRP A 420 -3.83 0.09 -34.90
N GLN A 421 -4.47 0.81 -34.01
CA GLN A 421 -5.51 1.78 -34.29
C GLN A 421 -5.15 3.12 -33.65
N HIS A 422 -5.36 4.21 -34.38
CA HIS A 422 -5.24 5.55 -33.84
C HIS A 422 -6.59 6.01 -33.27
N LEU A 423 -6.61 6.36 -31.99
CA LEU A 423 -7.78 6.91 -31.31
C LEU A 423 -7.54 8.40 -31.02
N SER A 424 -8.52 9.24 -31.36
CA SER A 424 -8.52 10.66 -31.03
C SER A 424 -9.78 11.07 -30.30
N ILE A 425 -9.62 11.89 -29.25
CA ILE A 425 -10.70 12.47 -28.46
C ILE A 425 -10.43 13.98 -28.38
N THR A 426 -11.38 14.79 -28.82
CA THR A 426 -11.31 16.24 -28.66
C THR A 426 -12.45 16.69 -27.75
N ILE A 427 -12.10 17.44 -26.72
CA ILE A 427 -13.05 18.11 -25.82
C ILE A 427 -12.80 19.60 -25.97
N ASP A 428 -13.82 20.33 -26.44
CA ASP A 428 -13.73 21.76 -26.72
C ASP A 428 -14.93 22.48 -26.09
N HIS A 429 -14.70 23.14 -24.92
CA HIS A 429 -15.74 23.86 -24.19
C HIS A 429 -16.99 22.97 -23.94
N GLY A 430 -16.78 21.72 -23.50
CA GLY A 430 -17.83 20.75 -23.22
C GLY A 430 -18.43 20.05 -24.46
N ARG A 431 -17.96 20.35 -25.65
CA ARG A 431 -18.29 19.58 -26.88
C ARG A 431 -17.28 18.47 -27.04
N VAL A 432 -17.77 17.26 -27.25
CA VAL A 432 -16.91 16.06 -27.36
C VAL A 432 -16.98 15.51 -28.79
N SER A 433 -15.83 15.15 -29.34
CA SER A 433 -15.76 14.33 -30.55
C SER A 433 -14.75 13.20 -30.33
N VAL A 434 -15.09 12.04 -30.87
CA VAL A 434 -14.26 10.83 -30.84
C VAL A 434 -14.08 10.30 -32.25
N CYS A 435 -12.83 10.11 -32.69
CA CYS A 435 -12.49 9.74 -34.07
C CYS A 435 -13.17 10.63 -35.12
N GLY A 436 -13.23 11.93 -34.83
CA GLY A 436 -13.87 12.93 -35.71
C GLY A 436 -15.40 12.95 -35.71
N ARG A 437 -16.08 12.11 -34.94
CA ARG A 437 -17.54 12.09 -34.79
C ARG A 437 -17.94 12.79 -33.48
N SER A 438 -18.89 13.72 -33.59
CA SER A 438 -19.47 14.38 -32.40
C SER A 438 -20.28 13.38 -31.60
N VAL A 439 -20.15 13.43 -30.29
CA VAL A 439 -20.89 12.61 -29.33
C VAL A 439 -21.48 13.49 -28.23
N SER A 440 -22.53 13.01 -27.57
CA SER A 440 -23.11 13.70 -26.43
C SER A 440 -22.20 13.52 -25.22
N ALA A 441 -21.73 14.61 -24.61
CA ALA A 441 -20.97 14.54 -23.39
C ALA A 441 -21.87 14.16 -22.21
N LEU A 442 -21.39 13.24 -21.35
CA LEU A 442 -22.11 12.84 -20.16
C LEU A 442 -22.09 13.93 -19.09
N HIS A 443 -20.97 14.67 -19.02
CA HIS A 443 -20.76 15.73 -18.04
C HIS A 443 -19.86 16.83 -18.64
N THR A 444 -20.30 18.06 -18.59
CA THR A 444 -19.64 19.19 -19.26
C THR A 444 -19.26 20.34 -18.35
N ALA A 445 -19.53 20.21 -17.05
CA ALA A 445 -19.39 21.33 -16.10
C ALA A 445 -17.93 21.68 -15.77
N GLN A 446 -16.99 20.77 -16.01
CA GLN A 446 -15.57 20.92 -15.65
C GLN A 446 -14.68 20.60 -16.85
N ASN A 447 -13.46 21.13 -16.83
CA ASN A 447 -12.45 20.79 -17.80
C ASN A 447 -11.92 19.36 -17.57
N PRO A 448 -11.53 18.62 -18.62
CA PRO A 448 -10.88 17.32 -18.47
C PRO A 448 -9.53 17.45 -17.79
N GLU A 449 -9.17 16.48 -16.97
CA GLU A 449 -7.93 16.48 -16.21
C GLU A 449 -7.30 15.07 -16.08
N ARG A 450 -8.04 14.00 -16.42
CA ARG A 450 -7.56 12.63 -16.31
C ARG A 450 -7.99 11.80 -17.51
N LEU A 451 -7.03 11.04 -18.02
CA LEU A 451 -7.24 9.94 -18.96
C LEU A 451 -7.04 8.64 -18.21
N SER A 452 -8.04 7.79 -18.19
CA SER A 452 -8.03 6.49 -17.53
C SER A 452 -8.23 5.38 -18.56
N ILE A 453 -7.30 4.47 -18.66
CA ILE A 453 -7.34 3.29 -19.53
C ILE A 453 -7.46 2.07 -18.64
N ARG A 454 -8.48 1.23 -18.83
CA ARG A 454 -8.69 0.03 -18.03
C ARG A 454 -9.25 -1.14 -18.82
N THR A 455 -8.98 -2.32 -18.32
CA THR A 455 -9.59 -3.58 -18.79
C THR A 455 -10.91 -3.84 -18.09
N GLY A 456 -11.77 -4.67 -18.67
CA GLY A 456 -13.01 -5.11 -18.04
C GLY A 456 -14.06 -4.00 -17.87
N GLN A 457 -15.13 -4.34 -17.15
CA GLN A 457 -16.22 -3.42 -16.87
C GLN A 457 -15.94 -2.58 -15.63
N TYR A 458 -16.53 -1.37 -15.61
CA TYR A 458 -16.51 -0.53 -14.41
C TYR A 458 -17.19 -1.21 -13.24
N ARG A 459 -16.63 -1.03 -12.05
CA ARG A 459 -17.16 -1.57 -10.79
C ARG A 459 -17.43 -0.46 -9.81
N ASP A 460 -18.57 -0.55 -9.11
CA ASP A 460 -18.87 0.36 -8.03
C ASP A 460 -17.93 0.10 -6.85
N LEU A 461 -17.34 1.17 -6.35
CA LEU A 461 -16.56 1.10 -5.12
C LEU A 461 -17.47 0.87 -3.91
N PRO A 462 -16.99 0.18 -2.85
CA PRO A 462 -17.70 0.07 -1.61
C PRO A 462 -18.05 1.44 -1.03
N ASN A 463 -19.21 1.57 -0.44
CA ASN A 463 -19.68 2.77 0.23
C ASN A 463 -20.05 2.48 1.70
N ARG A 464 -20.59 3.45 2.41
CA ARG A 464 -20.94 3.31 3.84
C ARG A 464 -22.00 2.24 4.13
N GLN A 465 -22.83 1.89 3.16
CA GLN A 465 -23.83 0.82 3.27
C GLN A 465 -23.24 -0.56 2.96
N THR A 466 -22.05 -0.64 2.40
CA THR A 466 -21.42 -1.91 2.05
C THR A 466 -20.87 -2.58 3.30
N PRO A 467 -21.34 -3.77 3.70
CA PRO A 467 -20.81 -4.47 4.86
C PRO A 467 -19.34 -4.80 4.69
N ASN A 468 -18.54 -4.61 5.73
CA ASN A 468 -17.09 -4.82 5.65
C ASN A 468 -16.53 -5.82 6.66
N GLN A 469 -17.28 -6.16 7.68
CA GLN A 469 -16.84 -7.05 8.75
C GLN A 469 -17.61 -8.36 8.81
N ASP A 470 -18.74 -8.44 8.11
CA ASP A 470 -19.55 -9.65 8.11
C ASP A 470 -18.82 -10.78 7.36
N PRO A 471 -18.86 -11.99 7.88
CA PRO A 471 -18.40 -13.15 7.15
C PRO A 471 -19.15 -13.26 5.82
N ALA A 472 -18.45 -13.40 4.73
CA ALA A 472 -19.03 -13.64 3.43
C ALA A 472 -18.40 -14.89 2.82
N PRO A 473 -19.14 -15.74 2.10
CA PRO A 473 -18.55 -16.86 1.40
C PRO A 473 -17.51 -16.34 0.40
N PRO A 474 -16.48 -17.13 0.09
CA PRO A 474 -15.55 -16.82 -1.00
C PRO A 474 -16.30 -16.61 -2.32
N LEU A 475 -15.84 -15.65 -3.12
CA LEU A 475 -16.36 -15.48 -4.47
C LEU A 475 -16.00 -16.71 -5.33
N PRO A 476 -16.92 -17.25 -6.12
CA PRO A 476 -16.65 -18.43 -6.94
C PRO A 476 -15.50 -18.24 -7.92
N GLY A 477 -14.49 -19.10 -7.90
CA GLY A 477 -13.32 -19.01 -8.78
C GLY A 477 -12.43 -17.78 -8.56
N CYS A 478 -12.45 -17.20 -7.35
CA CYS A 478 -11.68 -16.00 -7.04
C CYS A 478 -10.16 -16.22 -6.96
N ASP A 479 -9.71 -17.46 -6.95
CA ASP A 479 -8.31 -17.88 -6.99
C ASP A 479 -7.94 -18.60 -8.31
N GLU A 480 -8.81 -18.52 -9.32
CA GLU A 480 -8.63 -19.11 -10.65
C GLU A 480 -8.43 -18.00 -11.69
N ARG A 481 -7.56 -18.26 -12.66
CA ARG A 481 -7.41 -17.39 -13.83
C ARG A 481 -8.46 -17.69 -14.88
N ILE A 482 -8.92 -16.65 -15.56
CA ILE A 482 -9.71 -16.77 -16.80
C ILE A 482 -8.81 -16.58 -18.03
N LYS A 483 -9.37 -16.75 -19.24
CA LYS A 483 -8.67 -16.47 -20.50
C LYS A 483 -8.14 -15.04 -20.48
N PRO A 484 -6.84 -14.81 -20.75
CA PRO A 484 -6.26 -13.47 -20.67
C PRO A 484 -6.75 -12.57 -21.81
N ALA A 485 -7.10 -11.34 -21.45
CA ALA A 485 -7.18 -10.22 -22.36
C ALA A 485 -5.83 -9.50 -22.43
N LEU A 486 -5.47 -8.90 -23.58
CA LEU A 486 -4.27 -8.13 -23.77
C LEU A 486 -4.55 -6.90 -24.63
N TYR A 487 -4.11 -5.76 -24.14
CA TYR A 487 -4.16 -4.47 -24.81
C TYR A 487 -2.77 -3.82 -24.78
N LEU A 488 -2.39 -3.22 -25.90
CA LEU A 488 -1.18 -2.42 -26.03
C LEU A 488 -1.57 -0.97 -26.28
N VAL A 489 -0.86 -0.06 -25.65
CA VAL A 489 -1.04 1.38 -25.80
C VAL A 489 0.32 2.03 -26.03
N ASP A 490 0.36 3.00 -26.93
CA ASP A 490 1.56 3.74 -27.29
C ASP A 490 1.22 5.18 -27.70
N ASN A 491 2.23 6.04 -27.83
CA ASN A 491 2.14 7.39 -28.40
C ASN A 491 1.01 8.25 -27.79
N VAL A 492 0.87 8.24 -26.46
CA VAL A 492 -0.14 9.03 -25.76
C VAL A 492 0.24 10.51 -25.81
N SER A 493 -0.57 11.32 -26.46
CA SER A 493 -0.41 12.78 -26.58
C SER A 493 -1.63 13.49 -26.03
N ILE A 494 -1.42 14.50 -25.17
CA ILE A 494 -2.50 15.35 -24.63
C ILE A 494 -2.03 16.81 -24.68
N ARG A 495 -2.83 17.66 -25.34
CA ARG A 495 -2.49 19.06 -25.60
C ARG A 495 -3.60 20.01 -25.20
#